data_aeba7bc74407d86e63db9bc51c182dc0
#
_entry.id   aeba7bc74407d86e63db9bc51c182dc0
#
_cell.length_a   1.000
_cell.length_b   1.000
_cell.length_c   1.000
_cell.angle_alpha   90.00
_cell.angle_beta   90.00
_cell.angle_gamma   90.00
#
_symmetry.space_group_name_H-M   'P 1'
#
loop_
_entity.id
_entity.type
_entity.pdbx_description
1 polymer ?
#
loop_
_entity_poly.entity_id
_entity_poly.type
_entity_poly.pdbx_seq_one_letter_code
_entity_poly.pdbx_strand_id
1 'polypeptide(L)'
;MPEDVLEHIAAMRSSGMVFIAIHRNEAGLVCTPAVRRALPTKAGHETRHTLHLGRPRSADKTNLTLVGDDMDQLWDSLCAQVTLDQTDGRDLDDRLAVRERIDLLRAQETKLTGDHGRARTTQDRNTAFAKLQKVRAELKLLSADGQTAEN
;
A
#
# COMPACT_ATOMS: atom_id res chain seq x y z
N MET A 1 6.29 13.53 0.58
CA MET A 1 5.10 14.25 0.09
C MET A 1 4.17 14.40 1.29
N PRO A 2 3.56 15.57 1.53
CA PRO A 2 2.64 15.77 2.65
C PRO A 2 1.31 15.05 2.36
N GLU A 3 1.08 13.94 3.04
CA GLU A 3 -0.11 13.10 2.90
C GLU A 3 -1.37 13.83 3.36
N ASP A 4 -1.24 14.60 4.43
CA ASP A 4 -2.28 15.46 4.99
C ASP A 4 -2.84 16.49 3.97
N VAL A 5 -1.99 17.02 3.08
CA VAL A 5 -2.42 17.92 2.00
C VAL A 5 -3.25 17.19 0.97
N LEU A 6 -2.82 15.97 0.58
CA LEU A 6 -3.59 15.15 -0.37
C LEU A 6 -4.93 14.71 0.22
N GLU A 7 -4.96 14.32 1.49
CA GLU A 7 -6.20 13.98 2.18
C GLU A 7 -7.16 15.19 2.24
N HIS A 8 -6.63 16.37 2.55
CA HIS A 8 -7.44 17.59 2.58
C HIS A 8 -8.04 17.89 1.20
N ILE A 9 -7.24 17.87 0.13
CA ILE A 9 -7.73 18.08 -1.25
C ILE A 9 -8.75 17.00 -1.62
N ALA A 10 -8.47 15.76 -1.28
CA ALA A 10 -9.33 14.62 -1.57
C ALA A 10 -10.68 14.69 -0.85
N ALA A 11 -10.71 15.22 0.37
CA ALA A 11 -11.93 15.39 1.15
C ALA A 11 -12.91 16.43 0.56
N MET A 12 -12.42 17.33 -0.30
CA MET A 12 -13.26 18.33 -0.99
C MET A 12 -14.18 17.73 -2.07
N ARG A 13 -13.99 16.46 -2.42
CA ARG A 13 -14.79 15.75 -3.43
C ARG A 13 -15.28 14.40 -2.91
N SER A 14 -16.50 14.03 -3.28
CA SER A 14 -17.08 12.72 -2.92
C SER A 14 -16.65 11.58 -3.83
N SER A 15 -16.08 11.89 -5.00
CA SER A 15 -15.64 10.89 -5.98
C SER A 15 -14.25 10.35 -5.70
N GLY A 16 -13.93 9.19 -6.29
CA GLY A 16 -12.55 8.70 -6.37
C GLY A 16 -11.64 9.68 -7.09
N MET A 17 -10.37 9.75 -6.71
CA MET A 17 -9.39 10.66 -7.30
C MET A 17 -8.05 9.97 -7.47
N VAL A 18 -7.39 10.23 -8.60
CA VAL A 18 -5.98 9.87 -8.81
C VAL A 18 -5.15 11.14 -8.73
N PHE A 19 -4.09 11.10 -7.95
CA PHE A 19 -3.12 12.18 -7.81
C PHE A 19 -1.79 11.76 -8.44
N ILE A 20 -1.17 12.68 -9.12
CA ILE A 20 0.18 12.55 -9.66
C ILE A 20 1.03 13.66 -9.05
N ALA A 21 1.68 13.36 -7.93
CA ALA A 21 2.54 14.32 -7.26
C ALA A 21 3.96 14.24 -7.85
N ILE A 22 4.41 15.35 -8.43
CA ILE A 22 5.74 15.44 -9.06
C ILE A 22 6.60 16.39 -8.22
N HIS A 23 7.81 15.95 -7.90
CA HIS A 23 8.83 16.78 -7.28
C HIS A 23 10.19 16.50 -7.91
N ARG A 24 11.11 17.44 -7.73
CA ARG A 24 12.49 17.29 -8.20
C ARG A 24 13.40 16.91 -7.03
N ASN A 25 14.25 15.91 -7.26
CA ASN A 25 15.37 15.58 -6.37
C ASN A 25 16.69 15.59 -7.16
N GLU A 26 17.79 15.17 -6.55
CA GLU A 26 19.11 15.11 -7.18
C GLU A 26 19.16 14.16 -8.39
N ALA A 27 18.33 13.11 -8.39
CA ALA A 27 18.24 12.12 -9.48
C ALA A 27 17.30 12.55 -10.62
N GLY A 28 16.57 13.68 -10.49
CA GLY A 28 15.65 14.20 -11.50
C GLY A 28 14.22 14.39 -11.02
N LEU A 29 13.25 14.27 -11.93
CA LEU A 29 11.83 14.37 -11.61
C LEU A 29 11.31 13.02 -11.09
N VAL A 30 10.79 13.05 -9.88
CA VAL A 30 10.17 11.89 -9.20
C VAL A 30 8.66 12.10 -9.16
N CYS A 31 7.92 11.08 -9.56
CA CYS A 31 6.48 11.00 -9.44
C CYS A 31 6.12 10.07 -8.29
N THR A 32 5.23 10.51 -7.41
CA THR A 32 4.55 9.65 -6.43
C THR A 32 3.07 9.67 -6.77
N PRO A 33 2.53 8.62 -7.39
CA PRO A 33 1.11 8.53 -7.65
C PRO A 33 0.37 8.21 -6.34
N ALA A 34 -0.88 8.66 -6.24
CA ALA A 34 -1.76 8.30 -5.13
C ALA A 34 -3.19 8.17 -5.63
N VAL A 35 -4.00 7.38 -4.94
CA VAL A 35 -5.42 7.21 -5.27
C VAL A 35 -6.27 7.28 -4.01
N ARG A 36 -7.35 8.07 -4.08
CA ARG A 36 -8.40 8.06 -3.09
C ARG A 36 -9.50 7.13 -3.54
N ARG A 37 -9.71 6.06 -2.80
CA ARG A 37 -10.68 5.01 -3.09
C ARG A 37 -11.71 4.89 -1.97
N ALA A 38 -12.96 4.63 -2.37
CA ALA A 38 -13.99 4.24 -1.41
C ALA A 38 -13.69 2.84 -0.86
N LEU A 39 -13.83 2.68 0.44
CA LEU A 39 -13.76 1.36 1.06
C LEU A 39 -15.09 0.62 0.87
N PRO A 40 -15.06 -0.71 0.70
CA PRO A 40 -16.26 -1.52 0.72
C PRO A 40 -17.04 -1.27 2.03
N THR A 41 -18.28 -0.83 1.91
CA THR A 41 -19.14 -0.54 3.05
C THR A 41 -20.44 -1.33 2.95
N LYS A 42 -20.98 -1.73 4.11
CA LYS A 42 -22.29 -2.37 4.17
C LYS A 42 -23.37 -1.35 3.80
N ALA A 43 -24.45 -1.83 3.18
CA ALA A 43 -25.59 -0.99 2.84
C ALA A 43 -26.10 -0.22 4.07
N GLY A 44 -26.33 1.09 3.91
CA GLY A 44 -26.81 1.98 4.97
C GLY A 44 -25.72 2.63 5.82
N HIS A 45 -24.44 2.35 5.58
CA HIS A 45 -23.32 3.03 6.24
C HIS A 45 -22.72 4.12 5.32
N GLU A 46 -22.18 5.16 5.94
CA GLU A 46 -21.44 6.21 5.20
C GLU A 46 -20.23 5.61 4.50
N THR A 47 -20.05 5.99 3.23
CA THR A 47 -18.88 5.58 2.44
C THR A 47 -17.63 6.22 3.02
N ARG A 48 -16.72 5.40 3.52
CA ARG A 48 -15.38 5.84 3.92
C ARG A 48 -14.44 5.78 2.73
N HIS A 49 -13.52 6.71 2.69
CA HIS A 49 -12.49 6.74 1.67
C HIS A 49 -11.12 6.62 2.32
N THR A 50 -10.21 5.97 1.64
CA THR A 50 -8.81 5.87 2.06
C THR A 50 -7.91 6.38 0.94
N LEU A 51 -6.86 7.08 1.31
CA LEU A 51 -5.79 7.49 0.41
C LEU A 51 -4.70 6.42 0.41
N HIS A 52 -4.46 5.83 -0.75
CA HIS A 52 -3.38 4.87 -0.94
C HIS A 52 -2.25 5.54 -1.72
N LEU A 53 -1.04 5.48 -1.20
CA LEU A 53 0.15 5.99 -1.86
C LEU A 53 0.80 4.89 -2.69
N GLY A 54 1.12 5.21 -3.94
CA GLY A 54 1.97 4.40 -4.78
C GLY A 54 3.45 4.57 -4.45
N ARG A 55 4.29 3.74 -5.02
CA ARG A 55 5.75 3.86 -4.86
C ARG A 55 6.28 5.05 -5.65
N PRO A 56 7.21 5.85 -5.07
CA PRO A 56 7.92 6.87 -5.83
C PRO A 56 8.71 6.24 -6.99
N ARG A 57 8.62 6.86 -8.17
CA ARG A 57 9.31 6.40 -9.38
C ARG A 57 9.69 7.59 -10.27
N SER A 58 10.53 7.37 -11.25
CA SER A 58 10.88 8.41 -12.20
C SER A 58 9.64 8.87 -12.98
N ALA A 59 9.47 10.20 -13.14
CA ALA A 59 8.26 10.75 -13.74
C ALA A 59 8.09 10.35 -15.22
N ASP A 60 9.18 10.18 -15.95
CA ASP A 60 9.20 9.73 -17.34
C ASP A 60 8.80 8.26 -17.54
N LYS A 61 8.86 7.46 -16.45
CA LYS A 61 8.45 6.05 -16.44
C LYS A 61 7.05 5.85 -15.85
N THR A 62 6.35 6.93 -15.53
CA THR A 62 5.01 6.87 -14.93
C THR A 62 3.97 6.99 -16.02
N ASN A 63 3.47 5.84 -16.48
CA ASN A 63 2.35 5.75 -17.41
C ASN A 63 1.18 5.04 -16.72
N LEU A 64 -0.02 5.62 -16.88
CA LEU A 64 -1.28 4.98 -16.51
C LEU A 64 -2.03 4.64 -17.78
N THR A 65 -2.39 3.38 -17.92
CA THR A 65 -3.10 2.87 -19.10
C THR A 65 -4.57 2.65 -18.74
N LEU A 66 -5.47 3.07 -19.61
CA LEU A 66 -6.90 2.82 -19.43
C LEU A 66 -7.20 1.38 -19.88
N VAL A 67 -7.50 0.52 -18.92
CA VAL A 67 -7.80 -0.90 -19.12
C VAL A 67 -9.09 -1.25 -18.41
N GLY A 68 -10.04 -1.82 -19.13
CA GLY A 68 -11.35 -2.25 -18.63
C GLY A 68 -12.44 -2.09 -19.70
N ASP A 69 -13.47 -2.92 -19.61
CA ASP A 69 -14.61 -2.92 -20.52
C ASP A 69 -15.74 -2.01 -20.00
N ASP A 70 -15.69 -1.63 -18.73
CA ASP A 70 -16.61 -0.71 -18.08
C ASP A 70 -15.87 0.25 -17.12
N MET A 71 -16.62 1.20 -16.52
CA MET A 71 -16.05 2.24 -15.66
C MET A 71 -15.49 1.68 -14.35
N ASP A 72 -16.07 0.63 -13.82
CA ASP A 72 -15.64 0.02 -12.56
C ASP A 72 -14.32 -0.73 -12.77
N GLN A 73 -14.22 -1.54 -13.83
CA GLN A 73 -13.00 -2.23 -14.21
C GLN A 73 -11.87 -1.25 -14.55
N LEU A 74 -12.17 -0.18 -15.29
CA LEU A 74 -11.22 0.88 -15.59
C LEU A 74 -10.71 1.55 -14.32
N TRP A 75 -11.61 1.86 -13.39
CA TRP A 75 -11.24 2.46 -12.10
C TRP A 75 -10.40 1.53 -11.27
N ASP A 76 -10.76 0.26 -11.15
CA ASP A 76 -10.00 -0.74 -10.40
C ASP A 76 -8.62 -0.97 -11.02
N SER A 77 -8.52 -1.01 -12.35
CA SER A 77 -7.23 -1.07 -13.05
C SER A 77 -6.36 0.15 -12.75
N LEU A 78 -6.89 1.37 -12.82
CA LEU A 78 -6.13 2.58 -12.46
C LEU A 78 -5.66 2.55 -11.01
N CYS A 79 -6.52 2.12 -10.09
CA CYS A 79 -6.16 1.96 -8.69
C CYS A 79 -5.03 0.93 -8.50
N ALA A 80 -5.10 -0.21 -9.18
CA ALA A 80 -4.08 -1.25 -9.13
C ALA A 80 -2.73 -0.76 -9.69
N GLN A 81 -2.73 0.00 -10.79
CA GLN A 81 -1.52 0.60 -11.38
C GLN A 81 -0.86 1.60 -10.42
N VAL A 82 -1.66 2.40 -9.71
CA VAL A 82 -1.17 3.37 -8.73
C VAL A 82 -0.58 2.67 -7.51
N THR A 83 -1.28 1.67 -6.98
CA THR A 83 -0.95 1.08 -5.68
C THR A 83 -0.06 -0.14 -5.77
N LEU A 84 -0.25 -1.00 -6.77
CA LEU A 84 0.40 -2.31 -6.90
C LEU A 84 1.37 -2.39 -8.09
N ASP A 85 1.45 -1.35 -8.93
CA ASP A 85 2.20 -1.35 -10.21
C ASP A 85 1.70 -2.44 -11.20
N GLN A 86 0.42 -2.79 -11.15
CA GLN A 86 -0.22 -3.83 -11.97
C GLN A 86 -1.46 -3.28 -12.68
N THR A 87 -1.75 -3.76 -13.87
CA THR A 87 -2.94 -3.34 -14.65
C THR A 87 -4.20 -4.13 -14.28
N ASP A 88 -4.05 -5.29 -13.68
CA ASP A 88 -5.16 -6.12 -13.23
C ASP A 88 -5.78 -5.56 -11.94
N GLY A 89 -7.03 -5.10 -12.04
CA GLY A 89 -7.80 -4.56 -10.92
C GLY A 89 -8.66 -5.59 -10.17
N ARG A 90 -8.65 -6.88 -10.56
CA ARG A 90 -9.45 -7.90 -9.89
C ARG A 90 -9.03 -8.08 -8.44
N ASP A 91 -10.00 -8.30 -7.57
CA ASP A 91 -9.80 -8.51 -6.13
C ASP A 91 -8.89 -7.46 -5.47
N LEU A 92 -8.97 -6.22 -5.98
CA LEU A 92 -8.07 -5.15 -5.58
C LEU A 92 -8.10 -4.87 -4.08
N ASP A 93 -9.29 -4.84 -3.47
CA ASP A 93 -9.45 -4.53 -2.05
C ASP A 93 -8.77 -5.60 -1.17
N ASP A 94 -8.90 -6.88 -1.51
CA ASP A 94 -8.22 -7.98 -0.80
C ASP A 94 -6.70 -7.88 -0.96
N ARG A 95 -6.22 -7.57 -2.18
CA ARG A 95 -4.79 -7.38 -2.45
C ARG A 95 -4.20 -6.16 -1.74
N LEU A 96 -4.97 -5.08 -1.61
CA LEU A 96 -4.58 -3.91 -0.82
C LEU A 96 -4.51 -4.23 0.67
N ALA A 97 -5.49 -4.98 1.21
CA ALA A 97 -5.47 -5.43 2.59
C ALA A 97 -4.26 -6.32 2.91
N VAL A 98 -3.92 -7.24 2.00
CA VAL A 98 -2.71 -8.08 2.12
C VAL A 98 -1.45 -7.22 2.10
N ARG A 99 -1.34 -6.25 1.19
CA ARG A 99 -0.20 -5.32 1.12
C ARG A 99 -0.04 -4.53 2.42
N GLU A 100 -1.12 -3.93 2.91
CA GLU A 100 -1.11 -3.18 4.17
C GLU A 100 -0.67 -4.07 5.35
N ARG A 101 -1.16 -5.32 5.39
CA ARG A 101 -0.74 -6.29 6.39
C ARG A 101 0.77 -6.58 6.31
N ILE A 102 1.31 -6.76 5.11
CA ILE A 102 2.74 -6.96 4.89
C ILE A 102 3.55 -5.75 5.38
N ASP A 103 3.11 -4.53 5.08
CA ASP A 103 3.81 -3.31 5.50
C ASP A 103 3.80 -3.12 7.01
N LEU A 104 2.68 -3.43 7.69
CA LEU A 104 2.59 -3.46 9.15
C LEU A 104 3.54 -4.51 9.76
N LEU A 105 3.59 -5.71 9.20
CA LEU A 105 4.48 -6.77 9.68
C LEU A 105 5.96 -6.41 9.48
N ARG A 106 6.33 -5.77 8.39
CA ARG A 106 7.70 -5.27 8.15
C ARG A 106 8.10 -4.20 9.15
N ALA A 107 7.19 -3.27 9.47
CA ALA A 107 7.41 -2.28 10.51
C ALA A 107 7.61 -2.94 11.88
N GLN A 108 6.80 -3.95 12.22
CA GLN A 108 6.95 -4.75 13.44
C GLN A 108 8.27 -5.53 13.46
N GLU A 109 8.68 -6.15 12.36
CA GLU A 109 9.96 -6.84 12.24
C GLU A 109 11.12 -5.90 12.53
N THR A 110 11.12 -4.72 11.93
CA THR A 110 12.17 -3.70 12.14
C THR A 110 12.24 -3.30 13.62
N LYS A 111 11.08 -3.03 14.25
CA LYS A 111 11.01 -2.69 15.67
C LYS A 111 11.54 -3.82 16.56
N LEU A 112 11.05 -5.05 16.35
CA LEU A 112 11.45 -6.22 17.15
C LEU A 112 12.93 -6.59 16.97
N THR A 113 13.50 -6.37 15.78
CA THR A 113 14.92 -6.54 15.52
C THR A 113 15.74 -5.54 16.34
N GLY A 114 15.32 -4.28 16.40
CA GLY A 114 15.91 -3.26 17.24
C GLY A 114 15.79 -3.59 18.74
N ASP A 115 14.62 -4.07 19.18
CA ASP A 115 14.38 -4.44 20.59
C ASP A 115 15.24 -5.66 21.00
N HIS A 116 15.35 -6.67 20.13
CA HIS A 116 16.24 -7.81 20.34
C HIS A 116 17.72 -7.38 20.48
N GLY A 117 18.18 -6.46 19.63
CA GLY A 117 19.55 -5.93 19.70
C GLY A 117 19.84 -5.11 20.95
N ARG A 118 18.82 -4.40 21.48
CA ARG A 118 18.94 -3.56 22.70
C ARG A 118 18.65 -4.30 23.99
N ALA A 119 18.20 -5.55 23.94
CA ALA A 119 17.82 -6.33 25.10
C ALA A 119 19.01 -6.55 26.05
N ARG A 120 18.86 -6.14 27.32
CA ARG A 120 19.90 -6.24 28.35
C ARG A 120 19.86 -7.58 29.11
N THR A 121 18.70 -8.23 29.12
CA THR A 121 18.54 -9.53 29.77
C THR A 121 18.34 -10.65 28.74
N THR A 122 18.73 -11.86 29.11
CA THR A 122 18.48 -13.06 28.28
C THR A 122 16.99 -13.30 28.08
N GLN A 123 16.18 -13.01 29.10
CA GLN A 123 14.73 -13.18 29.03
C GLN A 123 14.09 -12.22 28.02
N ASP A 124 14.45 -10.93 28.04
CA ASP A 124 13.94 -9.94 27.07
C ASP A 124 14.36 -10.30 25.66
N ARG A 125 15.62 -10.72 25.48
CA ARG A 125 16.15 -11.16 24.19
C ARG A 125 15.36 -12.35 23.63
N ASN A 126 15.10 -13.38 24.45
CA ASN A 126 14.34 -14.55 24.03
C ASN A 126 12.89 -14.18 23.72
N THR A 127 12.29 -13.28 24.47
CA THR A 127 10.93 -12.80 24.23
C THR A 127 10.83 -12.04 22.90
N ALA A 128 11.76 -11.12 22.65
CA ALA A 128 11.82 -10.39 21.38
C ALA A 128 12.06 -11.34 20.20
N PHE A 129 12.95 -12.31 20.35
CA PHE A 129 13.25 -13.31 19.33
C PHE A 129 12.03 -14.18 19.00
N ALA A 130 11.29 -14.66 20.00
CA ALA A 130 10.08 -15.45 19.78
C ALA A 130 8.99 -14.66 19.02
N LYS A 131 8.82 -13.38 19.35
CA LYS A 131 7.90 -12.50 18.59
C LYS A 131 8.39 -12.27 17.16
N LEU A 132 9.68 -12.06 16.96
CA LEU A 132 10.30 -11.85 15.66
C LEU A 132 10.10 -13.07 14.74
N GLN A 133 10.25 -14.29 15.28
CA GLN A 133 10.02 -15.51 14.52
C GLN A 133 8.56 -15.63 14.04
N LYS A 134 7.58 -15.26 14.89
CA LYS A 134 6.16 -15.26 14.50
C LYS A 134 5.88 -14.27 13.36
N VAL A 135 6.40 -13.05 13.47
CA VAL A 135 6.24 -12.03 12.42
C VAL A 135 6.86 -12.48 11.10
N ARG A 136 8.06 -13.06 11.14
CA ARG A 136 8.73 -13.60 9.94
C ARG A 136 7.99 -14.76 9.30
N ALA A 137 7.43 -15.66 10.11
CA ALA A 137 6.62 -16.76 9.61
C ALA A 137 5.36 -16.25 8.87
N GLU A 138 4.66 -15.27 9.47
CA GLU A 138 3.48 -14.66 8.84
C GLU A 138 3.85 -13.92 7.55
N LEU A 139 4.94 -13.14 7.53
CA LEU A 139 5.46 -12.49 6.32
C LEU A 139 5.74 -13.48 5.21
N LYS A 140 6.36 -14.61 5.55
CA LYS A 140 6.67 -15.66 4.57
C LYS A 140 5.41 -16.25 3.95
N LEU A 141 4.36 -16.51 4.74
CA LEU A 141 3.08 -17.03 4.25
C LEU A 141 2.43 -16.03 3.28
N LEU A 142 2.26 -14.78 3.70
CA LEU A 142 1.62 -13.75 2.86
C LEU A 142 2.41 -13.45 1.58
N SER A 143 3.74 -13.55 1.62
CA SER A 143 4.57 -13.35 0.42
C SER A 143 4.49 -14.52 -0.55
N ALA A 144 4.25 -15.73 -0.07
CA ALA A 144 4.07 -16.92 -0.92
C ALA A 144 2.72 -16.91 -1.62
N ASP A 145 1.65 -16.49 -0.92
CA ASP A 145 0.30 -16.37 -1.49
C ASP A 145 0.24 -15.29 -2.58
N GLY A 146 0.98 -14.18 -2.42
CA GLY A 146 1.07 -13.12 -3.42
C GLY A 146 1.78 -13.55 -4.71
N GLN A 147 2.70 -14.52 -4.66
CA GLN A 147 3.41 -15.01 -5.85
C GLN A 147 2.61 -16.05 -6.64
N THR A 148 1.65 -16.73 -6.02
CA THR A 148 0.78 -17.70 -6.70
C THR A 148 -0.31 -17.02 -7.54
N ALA A 149 -0.62 -15.76 -7.29
CA ALA A 149 -1.60 -14.99 -8.05
C ALA A 149 -1.03 -14.35 -9.35
N GLU A 150 0.30 -14.43 -9.56
CA GLU A 150 1.01 -13.84 -10.72
C GLU A 150 1.34 -14.84 -11.83
N ASN A 151 0.86 -16.11 -11.73
CA ASN A 151 1.23 -17.17 -12.71
C ASN A 151 0.04 -17.63 -13.54
#